data_d5a8d59a18ef4a75f9c4f3ca2db71f9a
#
_entry.id   d5a8d59a18ef4a75f9c4f3ca2db71f9a
#
_cell.length_a   1.000
_cell.length_b   1.000
_cell.length_c   1.000
_cell.angle_alpha   90.00
_cell.angle_beta   90.00
_cell.angle_gamma   90.00
#
_symmetry.space_group_name_H-M   'P 1'
#
loop_
_entity.id
_entity.type
_entity.pdbx_description
1 polymer ?
#
loop_
_entity_poly.entity_id
_entity_poly.type
_entity_poly.pdbx_seq_one_letter_code
_entity_poly.pdbx_strand_id
1 'polypeptide(L)'
;MSDSVLARLQRGLEGMYRVATGVAVGDFMIDDDARTALGVARAPREQLLVHQDEDGLDIGLFVDAAVLSNLATHDPGARLDDNNVASFLYAVEGVSHFVYAIVCAHAARAVSPLELELQAEVDKYVVCLLADGGAANASPRWRRRLFEQFELEPDLDAEERDRYRAANDGARRYAASLERRFVARGGTLDMLAELRRFYRLPLASKLDHIAKAA
;
A
#
# COMPACT_ATOMS: atom_id res chain seq x y z
N MET A 1 11.28 10.61 21.57
CA MET A 1 9.98 10.01 21.21
C MET A 1 10.24 9.01 20.10
N SER A 2 9.87 7.74 20.29
CA SER A 2 10.02 6.73 19.23
C SER A 2 9.09 7.10 18.09
N ASP A 3 9.63 7.11 16.89
CA ASP A 3 8.89 7.43 15.67
C ASP A 3 7.84 6.34 15.37
N SER A 4 6.60 6.70 15.10
CA SER A 4 5.54 5.70 14.89
C SER A 4 5.83 4.83 13.66
N VAL A 5 5.31 3.59 13.67
CA VAL A 5 5.45 2.68 12.50
C VAL A 5 4.89 3.34 11.25
N LEU A 6 3.74 4.02 11.35
CA LEU A 6 3.12 4.72 10.21
C LEU A 6 4.02 5.83 9.66
N ALA A 7 4.64 6.64 10.53
CA ALA A 7 5.56 7.69 10.10
C ALA A 7 6.83 7.11 9.44
N ARG A 8 7.35 5.98 9.93
CA ARG A 8 8.46 5.28 9.27
C ARG A 8 8.08 4.75 7.90
N LEU A 9 6.87 4.17 7.77
CA LEU A 9 6.32 3.69 6.49
C LEU A 9 6.15 4.83 5.49
N GLN A 10 5.56 5.96 5.92
CA GLN A 10 5.41 7.13 5.07
C GLN A 10 6.75 7.59 4.50
N ARG A 11 7.76 7.81 5.36
CA ARG A 11 9.09 8.19 4.88
C ARG A 11 9.74 7.15 3.98
N GLY A 12 9.51 5.87 4.27
CA GLY A 12 9.99 4.76 3.42
C GLY A 12 9.40 4.84 2.01
N LEU A 13 8.08 5.00 1.89
CA LEU A 13 7.39 5.13 0.61
C LEU A 13 7.78 6.42 -0.12
N GLU A 14 7.81 7.56 0.58
CA GLU A 14 8.24 8.84 0.01
C GLU A 14 9.67 8.76 -0.56
N GLY A 15 10.60 8.17 0.19
CA GLY A 15 11.99 7.97 -0.25
C GLY A 15 12.11 7.00 -1.42
N MET A 16 11.38 5.89 -1.39
CA MET A 16 11.35 4.88 -2.44
C MET A 16 10.87 5.49 -3.77
N TYR A 17 9.77 6.24 -3.74
CA TYR A 17 9.16 6.85 -4.94
C TYR A 17 9.72 8.23 -5.28
N ARG A 18 10.56 8.81 -4.42
CA ARG A 18 11.05 10.20 -4.53
C ARG A 18 9.89 11.18 -4.70
N VAL A 19 8.97 11.14 -3.76
CA VAL A 19 7.83 12.04 -3.63
C VAL A 19 7.83 12.64 -2.23
N ALA A 20 7.07 13.71 -2.02
CA ALA A 20 6.84 14.31 -0.71
C ALA A 20 5.37 14.69 -0.61
N THR A 21 4.72 14.28 0.47
CA THR A 21 3.34 14.68 0.77
C THR A 21 3.27 16.06 1.41
N GLY A 22 4.35 16.51 2.05
CA GLY A 22 4.40 17.78 2.78
C GLY A 22 3.63 17.79 4.11
N VAL A 23 3.02 16.66 4.47
CA VAL A 23 2.21 16.50 5.70
C VAL A 23 2.58 15.20 6.40
N ALA A 24 2.27 15.09 7.68
CA ALA A 24 2.55 13.87 8.45
C ALA A 24 1.28 13.00 8.55
N VAL A 25 1.38 11.71 8.24
CA VAL A 25 0.26 10.76 8.31
C VAL A 25 -0.42 10.76 9.68
N GLY A 26 0.33 11.01 10.74
CA GLY A 26 -0.18 11.07 12.11
C GLY A 26 -1.22 12.17 12.34
N ASP A 27 -1.18 13.26 11.57
CA ASP A 27 -2.10 14.38 11.68
C ASP A 27 -3.47 14.08 11.02
N PHE A 28 -3.55 13.00 10.25
CA PHE A 28 -4.74 12.56 9.52
C PHE A 28 -5.36 11.29 10.11
N MET A 29 -4.82 10.80 11.21
CA MET A 29 -5.39 9.62 11.87
C MET A 29 -6.74 9.95 12.50
N ILE A 30 -7.72 9.10 12.21
CA ILE A 30 -9.04 9.14 12.85
C ILE A 30 -9.25 7.87 13.67
N ASP A 31 -10.01 8.00 14.74
CA ASP A 31 -10.41 6.88 15.58
C ASP A 31 -11.74 6.25 15.11
N ASP A 32 -12.16 5.21 15.80
CA ASP A 32 -13.39 4.47 15.50
C ASP A 32 -14.66 5.31 15.73
N ASP A 33 -14.63 6.23 16.69
CA ASP A 33 -15.74 7.11 16.98
C ASP A 33 -15.93 8.12 15.83
N ALA A 34 -14.85 8.74 15.37
CA ALA A 34 -14.86 9.67 14.24
C ALA A 34 -15.29 8.95 12.94
N ARG A 35 -14.78 7.74 12.68
CA ARG A 35 -15.20 6.93 11.53
C ARG A 35 -16.69 6.61 11.57
N THR A 36 -17.21 6.21 12.74
CA THR A 36 -18.63 5.89 12.93
C THR A 36 -19.50 7.12 12.73
N ALA A 37 -19.06 8.29 13.21
CA ALA A 37 -19.77 9.55 13.03
C ALA A 37 -19.90 9.97 11.55
N LEU A 38 -18.96 9.53 10.70
CA LEU A 38 -19.02 9.73 9.24
C LEU A 38 -19.98 8.76 8.53
N GLY A 39 -20.68 7.89 9.26
CA GLY A 39 -21.73 7.02 8.71
C GLY A 39 -21.19 5.85 7.88
N VAL A 40 -19.93 5.49 8.05
CA VAL A 40 -19.32 4.37 7.33
C VAL A 40 -19.85 3.05 7.91
N ALA A 41 -20.64 2.34 7.11
CA ALA A 41 -21.33 1.12 7.55
C ALA A 41 -20.38 -0.07 7.79
N ARG A 42 -19.24 -0.09 7.13
CA ARG A 42 -18.25 -1.15 7.19
C ARG A 42 -17.11 -0.80 8.14
N ALA A 43 -16.56 -1.79 8.84
CA ALA A 43 -15.49 -1.63 9.81
C ALA A 43 -14.24 -2.45 9.42
N PRO A 44 -13.56 -2.13 8.29
CA PRO A 44 -12.32 -2.78 7.93
C PRO A 44 -11.23 -2.42 8.95
N ARG A 45 -10.13 -3.19 8.96
CA ARG A 45 -8.99 -2.92 9.85
C ARG A 45 -8.15 -1.72 9.43
N GLU A 46 -8.30 -1.28 8.20
CA GLU A 46 -7.69 -0.09 7.60
C GLU A 46 -8.70 0.56 6.66
N GLN A 47 -8.75 1.88 6.62
CA GLN A 47 -9.60 2.61 5.67
C GLN A 47 -9.09 4.03 5.43
N LEU A 48 -8.90 4.40 4.17
CA LEU A 48 -8.74 5.80 3.77
C LEU A 48 -10.12 6.39 3.42
N LEU A 49 -10.53 7.41 4.17
CA LEU A 49 -11.72 8.21 3.89
C LEU A 49 -11.29 9.47 3.16
N VAL A 50 -11.96 9.77 2.06
CA VAL A 50 -11.67 10.94 1.24
C VAL A 50 -12.97 11.65 0.93
N HIS A 51 -13.05 12.92 1.26
CA HIS A 51 -14.11 13.83 0.85
C HIS A 51 -13.51 14.97 0.05
N GLN A 52 -14.06 15.23 -1.13
CA GLN A 52 -13.62 16.30 -2.00
C GLN A 52 -14.81 17.19 -2.35
N ASP A 53 -14.63 18.49 -2.15
CA ASP A 53 -15.58 19.52 -2.52
C ASP A 53 -14.89 20.71 -3.21
N GLU A 54 -15.60 21.85 -3.33
CA GLU A 54 -15.06 23.08 -3.93
C GLU A 54 -13.98 23.74 -3.06
N ASP A 55 -13.97 23.48 -1.75
CA ASP A 55 -13.06 24.07 -0.78
C ASP A 55 -11.75 23.27 -0.63
N GLY A 56 -11.74 21.98 -1.04
CA GLY A 56 -10.52 21.20 -0.97
C GLY A 56 -10.69 19.68 -0.91
N LEU A 57 -9.73 19.04 -0.29
CA LEU A 57 -9.64 17.59 -0.10
C LEU A 57 -9.46 17.29 1.39
N ASP A 58 -10.49 16.72 2.00
CA ASP A 58 -10.43 16.19 3.36
C ASP A 58 -10.06 14.71 3.33
N ILE A 59 -9.08 14.34 4.13
CA ILE A 59 -8.59 12.97 4.23
C ILE A 59 -8.60 12.55 5.70
N GLY A 60 -9.10 11.32 5.97
CA GLY A 60 -8.96 10.65 7.24
C GLY A 60 -8.43 9.23 7.04
N LEU A 61 -7.39 8.86 7.76
CA LEU A 61 -6.88 7.49 7.76
C LEU A 61 -7.27 6.79 9.05
N PHE A 62 -8.08 5.76 8.94
CA PHE A 62 -8.36 4.83 10.03
C PHE A 62 -7.43 3.62 9.95
N VAL A 63 -6.83 3.25 11.09
CA VAL A 63 -6.14 1.97 11.29
C VAL A 63 -6.56 1.43 12.65
N ASP A 64 -7.06 0.20 12.68
CA ASP A 64 -7.56 -0.47 13.87
C ASP A 64 -6.55 -0.41 15.02
N ALA A 65 -7.01 -0.08 16.21
CA ALA A 65 -6.17 0.04 17.41
C ALA A 65 -5.42 -1.27 17.74
N ALA A 66 -6.02 -2.44 17.44
CA ALA A 66 -5.35 -3.73 17.62
C ALA A 66 -4.17 -3.90 16.64
N VAL A 67 -4.29 -3.39 15.41
CA VAL A 67 -3.18 -3.35 14.44
C VAL A 67 -2.05 -2.50 14.98
N LEU A 68 -2.33 -1.28 15.42
CA LEU A 68 -1.32 -0.36 15.96
C LEU A 68 -0.66 -0.92 17.23
N SER A 69 -1.44 -1.50 18.14
CA SER A 69 -0.94 -2.14 19.37
C SER A 69 -0.04 -3.34 19.07
N ASN A 70 -0.40 -4.18 18.11
CA ASN A 70 0.44 -5.29 17.68
C ASN A 70 1.78 -4.80 17.15
N LEU A 71 1.80 -3.77 16.29
CA LEU A 71 3.02 -3.21 15.71
C LEU A 71 3.87 -2.45 16.75
N ALA A 72 3.28 -1.92 17.80
CA ALA A 72 4.01 -1.32 18.91
C ALA A 72 4.71 -2.39 19.76
N THR A 73 4.08 -3.57 19.92
CA THR A 73 4.62 -4.69 20.70
C THR A 73 5.64 -5.51 19.89
N HIS A 74 5.36 -5.70 18.61
CA HIS A 74 6.17 -6.49 17.67
C HIS A 74 6.66 -5.60 16.52
N ASP A 75 7.68 -4.77 16.79
CA ASP A 75 8.18 -3.79 15.81
C ASP A 75 8.67 -4.47 14.53
N PRO A 76 8.03 -4.23 13.36
CA PRO A 76 8.46 -4.79 12.08
C PRO A 76 9.82 -4.27 11.62
N GLY A 77 10.28 -3.13 12.16
CA GLY A 77 11.62 -2.61 11.90
C GLY A 77 12.73 -3.42 12.55
N ALA A 78 12.44 -4.15 13.63
CA ALA A 78 13.36 -5.10 14.24
C ALA A 78 13.35 -6.44 13.51
N ARG A 79 12.15 -6.94 13.21
CA ARG A 79 11.94 -8.19 12.47
C ARG A 79 10.52 -8.26 11.91
N LEU A 80 10.39 -8.65 10.65
CA LEU A 80 9.11 -8.96 10.05
C LEU A 80 8.90 -10.48 10.07
N ASP A 81 7.91 -10.95 10.85
CA ASP A 81 7.59 -12.37 11.02
C ASP A 81 6.08 -12.61 11.18
N ASP A 82 5.69 -13.84 11.50
CA ASP A 82 4.26 -14.22 11.59
C ASP A 82 3.50 -13.52 12.72
N ASN A 83 4.19 -12.94 13.73
CA ASN A 83 3.54 -12.22 14.81
C ASN A 83 3.08 -10.81 14.40
N ASN A 84 3.70 -10.20 13.40
CA ASN A 84 3.44 -8.82 13.03
C ASN A 84 3.09 -8.60 11.56
N VAL A 85 3.36 -9.54 10.67
CA VAL A 85 3.21 -9.33 9.22
C VAL A 85 1.78 -9.00 8.81
N ALA A 86 0.76 -9.59 9.40
CA ALA A 86 -0.64 -9.27 9.07
C ALA A 86 -0.96 -7.81 9.41
N SER A 87 -0.62 -7.37 10.63
CA SER A 87 -0.78 -5.98 11.06
C SER A 87 0.08 -5.01 10.23
N PHE A 88 1.28 -5.44 9.86
CA PHE A 88 2.17 -4.65 9.03
C PHE A 88 1.59 -4.41 7.62
N LEU A 89 0.95 -5.42 7.02
CA LEU A 89 0.32 -5.28 5.70
C LEU A 89 -0.84 -4.29 5.71
N TYR A 90 -1.69 -4.28 6.75
CA TYR A 90 -2.72 -3.24 6.92
C TYR A 90 -2.11 -1.84 7.07
N ALA A 91 -1.05 -1.70 7.85
CA ALA A 91 -0.39 -0.41 8.00
C ALA A 91 0.27 0.07 6.69
N VAL A 92 0.88 -0.83 5.90
CA VAL A 92 1.44 -0.51 4.58
C VAL A 92 0.33 -0.08 3.63
N GLU A 93 -0.81 -0.78 3.61
CA GLU A 93 -1.97 -0.46 2.78
C GLU A 93 -2.48 0.95 3.05
N GLY A 94 -2.80 1.26 4.31
CA GLY A 94 -3.31 2.58 4.69
C GLY A 94 -2.33 3.70 4.40
N VAL A 95 -1.05 3.54 4.73
CA VAL A 95 -0.04 4.55 4.42
C VAL A 95 0.21 4.68 2.91
N SER A 96 0.14 3.58 2.16
CA SER A 96 0.21 3.62 0.69
C SER A 96 -0.94 4.41 0.10
N HIS A 97 -2.18 4.12 0.51
CA HIS A 97 -3.36 4.87 0.08
C HIS A 97 -3.21 6.36 0.40
N PHE A 98 -2.82 6.71 1.63
CA PHE A 98 -2.61 8.08 2.08
C PHE A 98 -1.57 8.82 1.23
N VAL A 99 -0.36 8.27 1.10
CA VAL A 99 0.72 8.91 0.33
C VAL A 99 0.32 9.05 -1.13
N TYR A 100 -0.26 8.00 -1.73
CA TYR A 100 -0.62 8.02 -3.14
C TYR A 100 -1.74 9.01 -3.45
N ALA A 101 -2.77 9.08 -2.61
CA ALA A 101 -3.87 10.03 -2.76
C ALA A 101 -3.37 11.48 -2.73
N ILE A 102 -2.52 11.83 -1.77
CA ILE A 102 -1.95 13.19 -1.65
C ILE A 102 -1.05 13.52 -2.85
N VAL A 103 -0.20 12.59 -3.28
CA VAL A 103 0.67 12.80 -4.46
C VAL A 103 -0.17 13.02 -5.72
N CYS A 104 -1.27 12.28 -5.89
CA CYS A 104 -2.21 12.49 -6.99
C CYS A 104 -2.91 13.84 -6.90
N ALA A 105 -3.36 14.24 -5.71
CA ALA A 105 -3.98 15.54 -5.48
C ALA A 105 -3.03 16.70 -5.79
N HIS A 106 -1.77 16.65 -5.35
CA HIS A 106 -0.74 17.63 -5.69
C HIS A 106 -0.49 17.75 -7.20
N ALA A 107 -0.66 16.64 -7.92
CA ALA A 107 -0.54 16.61 -9.39
C ALA A 107 -1.85 17.00 -10.11
N ALA A 108 -2.89 17.45 -9.38
CA ALA A 108 -4.25 17.70 -9.88
C ALA A 108 -4.81 16.51 -10.70
N ARG A 109 -4.52 15.28 -10.25
CA ARG A 109 -4.87 14.04 -10.94
C ARG A 109 -5.89 13.24 -10.12
N ALA A 110 -7.02 12.94 -10.74
CA ALA A 110 -7.98 12.03 -10.15
C ALA A 110 -7.36 10.63 -9.99
N VAL A 111 -7.73 9.95 -8.92
CA VAL A 111 -7.35 8.57 -8.63
C VAL A 111 -8.59 7.73 -8.39
N SER A 112 -8.65 6.53 -8.98
CA SER A 112 -9.77 5.62 -8.77
C SER A 112 -9.48 4.65 -7.60
N PRO A 113 -10.53 4.09 -6.96
CA PRO A 113 -10.34 3.06 -5.95
C PRO A 113 -9.49 1.89 -6.43
N LEU A 114 -9.70 1.40 -7.65
CA LEU A 114 -8.87 0.32 -8.22
C LEU A 114 -7.39 0.71 -8.35
N GLU A 115 -7.10 1.97 -8.65
CA GLU A 115 -5.73 2.44 -8.74
C GLU A 115 -5.05 2.50 -7.37
N LEU A 116 -5.78 2.90 -6.33
CA LEU A 116 -5.31 2.87 -4.95
C LEU A 116 -4.97 1.44 -4.53
N GLU A 117 -5.90 0.50 -4.71
CA GLU A 117 -5.69 -0.91 -4.37
C GLU A 117 -4.51 -1.53 -5.12
N LEU A 118 -4.43 -1.30 -6.44
CA LEU A 118 -3.31 -1.82 -7.25
C LEU A 118 -1.96 -1.28 -6.74
N GLN A 119 -1.89 0.01 -6.38
CA GLN A 119 -0.66 0.60 -5.87
C GLN A 119 -0.32 0.03 -4.49
N ALA A 120 -1.30 -0.12 -3.60
CA ALA A 120 -1.08 -0.68 -2.26
C ALA A 120 -0.60 -2.14 -2.32
N GLU A 121 -1.17 -2.96 -3.21
CA GLU A 121 -0.71 -4.34 -3.42
C GLU A 121 0.74 -4.41 -3.92
N VAL A 122 1.13 -3.51 -4.83
CA VAL A 122 2.53 -3.39 -5.28
C VAL A 122 3.42 -2.95 -4.11
N ASP A 123 2.99 -1.99 -3.32
CA ASP A 123 3.76 -1.47 -2.18
C ASP A 123 3.94 -2.54 -1.10
N LYS A 124 2.91 -3.30 -0.77
CA LYS A 124 3.02 -4.45 0.15
C LYS A 124 4.12 -5.43 -0.28
N TYR A 125 4.13 -5.80 -1.56
CA TYR A 125 5.17 -6.70 -2.09
C TYR A 125 6.58 -6.09 -1.98
N VAL A 126 6.75 -4.86 -2.44
CA VAL A 126 8.06 -4.21 -2.50
C VAL A 126 8.61 -3.93 -1.10
N VAL A 127 7.77 -3.43 -0.18
CA VAL A 127 8.18 -3.15 1.20
C VAL A 127 8.59 -4.44 1.92
N CYS A 128 7.82 -5.53 1.78
CA CYS A 128 8.16 -6.82 2.35
C CYS A 128 9.46 -7.40 1.74
N LEU A 129 9.64 -7.29 0.44
CA LEU A 129 10.86 -7.73 -0.24
C LEU A 129 12.09 -6.95 0.24
N LEU A 130 11.99 -5.63 0.39
CA LEU A 130 13.08 -4.77 0.87
C LEU A 130 13.37 -5.00 2.35
N ALA A 131 12.37 -5.30 3.18
CA ALA A 131 12.55 -5.69 4.58
C ALA A 131 13.39 -6.97 4.73
N ASP A 132 13.32 -7.86 3.75
CA ASP A 132 14.18 -9.05 3.63
C ASP A 132 15.50 -8.78 2.86
N GLY A 133 15.92 -7.54 2.75
CA GLY A 133 17.16 -7.14 2.08
C GLY A 133 17.11 -7.21 0.55
N GLY A 134 15.94 -7.37 -0.07
CA GLY A 134 15.78 -7.50 -1.52
C GLY A 134 16.29 -8.82 -2.09
N ALA A 135 16.42 -9.83 -1.24
CA ALA A 135 17.01 -11.12 -1.60
C ALA A 135 16.15 -11.89 -2.62
N ALA A 136 16.80 -12.46 -3.64
CA ALA A 136 16.11 -13.18 -4.71
C ALA A 136 15.27 -14.37 -4.21
N ASN A 137 15.70 -15.04 -3.15
CA ASN A 137 14.98 -16.16 -2.54
C ASN A 137 13.78 -15.72 -1.69
N ALA A 138 13.68 -14.45 -1.31
CA ALA A 138 12.53 -13.89 -0.58
C ALA A 138 11.34 -13.60 -1.49
N SER A 139 11.59 -13.20 -2.74
CA SER A 139 10.55 -12.80 -3.69
C SER A 139 9.48 -13.87 -3.93
N PRO A 140 9.79 -15.15 -4.24
CA PRO A 140 8.76 -16.18 -4.45
C PRO A 140 7.92 -16.42 -3.19
N ARG A 141 8.51 -16.32 -1.99
CA ARG A 141 7.81 -16.46 -0.72
C ARG A 141 6.78 -15.35 -0.54
N TRP A 142 7.18 -14.08 -0.76
CA TRP A 142 6.28 -12.93 -0.64
C TRP A 142 5.20 -12.93 -1.70
N ARG A 143 5.50 -13.28 -2.95
CA ARG A 143 4.49 -13.40 -4.00
C ARG A 143 3.43 -14.44 -3.67
N ARG A 144 3.84 -15.62 -3.18
CA ARG A 144 2.90 -16.65 -2.76
C ARG A 144 2.03 -16.17 -1.59
N ARG A 145 2.64 -15.57 -0.56
CA ARG A 145 1.91 -15.10 0.62
C ARG A 145 0.90 -14.00 0.28
N LEU A 146 1.30 -13.02 -0.52
CA LEU A 146 0.48 -11.85 -0.81
C LEU A 146 -0.58 -12.10 -1.89
N PHE A 147 -0.28 -12.93 -2.89
CA PHE A 147 -1.13 -13.02 -4.07
C PHE A 147 -1.79 -14.38 -4.27
N GLU A 148 -1.20 -15.48 -3.79
CA GLU A 148 -1.75 -16.83 -3.96
C GLU A 148 -2.51 -17.29 -2.70
N GLN A 149 -2.13 -16.80 -1.52
CA GLN A 149 -2.81 -17.04 -0.24
C GLN A 149 -3.71 -15.85 0.14
N PHE A 150 -4.09 -15.05 -0.83
CA PHE A 150 -4.95 -13.90 -0.67
C PHE A 150 -6.38 -14.34 -0.35
N GLU A 151 -6.91 -13.83 0.76
CA GLU A 151 -8.29 -14.02 1.18
C GLU A 151 -9.01 -12.67 1.17
N LEU A 152 -10.19 -12.65 0.56
CA LEU A 152 -11.07 -11.49 0.58
C LEU A 152 -11.80 -11.39 1.93
N GLU A 153 -11.98 -10.20 2.42
CA GLU A 153 -12.86 -9.95 3.56
C GLU A 153 -14.28 -10.46 3.23
N PRO A 154 -14.97 -11.10 4.19
CA PRO A 154 -16.24 -11.79 3.90
C PRO A 154 -17.41 -10.84 3.61
N ASP A 155 -17.32 -9.60 4.09
CA ASP A 155 -18.38 -8.58 4.05
C ASP A 155 -18.27 -7.62 2.85
N LEU A 156 -17.36 -7.89 1.89
CA LEU A 156 -17.24 -7.12 0.65
C LEU A 156 -18.48 -7.27 -0.24
N ASP A 157 -18.91 -6.17 -0.85
CA ASP A 157 -19.88 -6.25 -1.95
C ASP A 157 -19.27 -6.81 -3.24
N ALA A 158 -20.06 -6.95 -4.30
CA ALA A 158 -19.61 -7.53 -5.56
C ALA A 158 -18.58 -6.64 -6.27
N GLU A 159 -18.79 -5.32 -6.26
CA GLU A 159 -17.90 -4.36 -6.89
C GLU A 159 -16.55 -4.30 -6.17
N GLU A 160 -16.58 -4.27 -4.84
CA GLU A 160 -15.38 -4.33 -4.01
C GLU A 160 -14.59 -5.61 -4.26
N ARG A 161 -15.26 -6.78 -4.27
CA ARG A 161 -14.59 -8.06 -4.57
C ARG A 161 -13.90 -8.06 -5.91
N ASP A 162 -14.56 -7.55 -6.95
CA ASP A 162 -14.01 -7.50 -8.30
C ASP A 162 -12.82 -6.51 -8.36
N ARG A 163 -12.91 -5.39 -7.64
CA ARG A 163 -11.83 -4.40 -7.51
C ARG A 163 -10.60 -5.00 -6.84
N TYR A 164 -10.76 -5.66 -5.69
CA TYR A 164 -9.65 -6.31 -4.97
C TYR A 164 -9.02 -7.45 -5.77
N ARG A 165 -9.83 -8.28 -6.46
CA ARG A 165 -9.31 -9.33 -7.34
C ARG A 165 -8.52 -8.75 -8.51
N ALA A 166 -9.01 -7.69 -9.14
CA ALA A 166 -8.33 -7.04 -10.25
C ALA A 166 -7.00 -6.40 -9.81
N ALA A 167 -6.98 -5.75 -8.64
CA ALA A 167 -5.79 -5.18 -8.04
C ALA A 167 -4.74 -6.26 -7.72
N ASN A 168 -5.16 -7.34 -7.04
CA ASN A 168 -4.31 -8.46 -6.69
C ASN A 168 -3.71 -9.14 -7.94
N ASP A 169 -4.52 -9.45 -8.97
CA ASP A 169 -4.02 -10.07 -10.21
C ASP A 169 -3.04 -9.16 -10.96
N GLY A 170 -3.34 -7.85 -11.03
CA GLY A 170 -2.44 -6.86 -11.61
C GLY A 170 -1.10 -6.80 -10.86
N ALA A 171 -1.13 -6.68 -9.55
CA ALA A 171 0.07 -6.61 -8.70
C ALA A 171 0.87 -7.91 -8.76
N ARG A 172 0.21 -9.07 -8.77
CA ARG A 172 0.84 -10.39 -8.93
C ARG A 172 1.65 -10.48 -10.22
N ARG A 173 1.07 -10.06 -11.35
CA ARG A 173 1.75 -10.03 -12.66
C ARG A 173 2.92 -9.07 -12.65
N TYR A 174 2.73 -7.88 -12.08
CA TYR A 174 3.80 -6.88 -12.00
C TYR A 174 4.94 -7.35 -11.10
N ALA A 175 4.66 -7.90 -9.93
CA ALA A 175 5.66 -8.48 -9.03
C ALA A 175 6.46 -9.60 -9.71
N ALA A 176 5.80 -10.47 -10.50
CA ALA A 176 6.48 -11.50 -11.27
C ALA A 176 7.44 -10.91 -12.32
N SER A 177 7.05 -9.81 -12.96
CA SER A 177 7.91 -9.08 -13.90
C SER A 177 9.11 -8.45 -13.19
N LEU A 178 8.89 -7.79 -12.03
CA LEU A 178 9.97 -7.22 -11.22
C LEU A 178 10.98 -8.29 -10.79
N GLU A 179 10.48 -9.46 -10.36
CA GLU A 179 11.32 -10.59 -9.98
C GLU A 179 12.23 -11.02 -11.15
N ARG A 180 11.64 -11.32 -12.31
CA ARG A 180 12.39 -11.79 -13.49
C ARG A 180 13.41 -10.78 -13.98
N ARG A 181 13.02 -9.49 -14.04
CA ARG A 181 13.83 -8.44 -14.66
C ARG A 181 14.92 -7.92 -13.76
N PHE A 182 14.68 -7.86 -12.46
CA PHE A 182 15.55 -7.14 -11.52
C PHE A 182 15.99 -8.01 -10.34
N VAL A 183 15.05 -8.56 -9.55
CA VAL A 183 15.37 -9.19 -8.27
C VAL A 183 16.26 -10.43 -8.46
N ALA A 184 15.94 -11.27 -9.44
CA ALA A 184 16.73 -12.47 -9.77
C ALA A 184 18.19 -12.16 -10.16
N ARG A 185 18.49 -10.90 -10.50
CA ARG A 185 19.82 -10.45 -10.94
C ARG A 185 20.49 -9.52 -9.92
N GLY A 186 19.89 -9.32 -8.75
CA GLY A 186 20.39 -8.38 -7.74
C GLY A 186 20.27 -6.90 -8.15
N GLY A 187 19.42 -6.57 -9.14
CA GLY A 187 19.25 -5.24 -9.71
C GLY A 187 18.29 -4.35 -8.91
N THR A 188 18.48 -4.21 -7.60
CA THR A 188 17.59 -3.43 -6.73
C THR A 188 17.47 -1.96 -7.16
N LEU A 189 18.57 -1.32 -7.57
CA LEU A 189 18.54 0.08 -8.00
C LEU A 189 17.73 0.28 -9.28
N ASP A 190 17.83 -0.65 -10.22
CA ASP A 190 17.06 -0.61 -11.48
C ASP A 190 15.58 -0.91 -11.21
N MET A 191 15.28 -1.81 -10.28
CA MET A 191 13.92 -2.04 -9.80
C MET A 191 13.31 -0.78 -9.19
N LEU A 192 14.05 -0.04 -8.37
CA LEU A 192 13.57 1.21 -7.79
C LEU A 192 13.33 2.29 -8.87
N ALA A 193 14.15 2.34 -9.90
CA ALA A 193 13.93 3.25 -11.03
C ALA A 193 12.65 2.90 -11.81
N GLU A 194 12.42 1.61 -12.05
CA GLU A 194 11.19 1.09 -12.66
C GLU A 194 9.95 1.41 -11.82
N LEU A 195 10.00 1.16 -10.50
CA LEU A 195 8.92 1.45 -9.57
C LEU A 195 8.55 2.93 -9.54
N ARG A 196 9.54 3.83 -9.56
CA ARG A 196 9.30 5.29 -9.62
C ARG A 196 8.60 5.72 -10.89
N ARG A 197 8.90 5.08 -12.02
CA ARG A 197 8.21 5.31 -13.29
C ARG A 197 6.78 4.80 -13.22
N PHE A 198 6.58 3.56 -12.77
CA PHE A 198 5.27 2.92 -12.62
C PHE A 198 4.34 3.72 -11.69
N TYR A 199 4.86 4.20 -10.56
CA TYR A 199 4.12 4.98 -9.56
C TYR A 199 3.44 6.22 -10.17
N ARG A 200 4.07 6.86 -11.15
CA ARG A 200 3.58 8.09 -11.81
C ARG A 200 2.58 7.84 -12.94
N LEU A 201 2.38 6.61 -13.34
CA LEU A 201 1.43 6.27 -14.40
C LEU A 201 -0.01 6.31 -13.88
N PRO A 202 -0.99 6.81 -14.65
CA PRO A 202 -2.39 6.64 -14.37
C PRO A 202 -2.80 5.17 -14.58
N LEU A 203 -3.95 4.76 -14.02
CA LEU A 203 -4.42 3.36 -14.01
C LEU A 203 -4.33 2.68 -15.38
N ALA A 204 -4.90 3.28 -16.43
CA ALA A 204 -4.87 2.68 -17.77
C ALA A 204 -3.44 2.38 -18.25
N SER A 205 -2.51 3.33 -18.03
CA SER A 205 -1.11 3.14 -18.39
C SER A 205 -0.40 2.12 -17.50
N LYS A 206 -0.79 2.00 -16.21
CA LYS A 206 -0.30 0.93 -15.32
C LYS A 206 -0.72 -0.44 -15.83
N LEU A 207 -1.99 -0.61 -16.20
CA LEU A 207 -2.52 -1.86 -16.73
C LEU A 207 -1.85 -2.25 -18.06
N ASP A 208 -1.68 -1.30 -18.98
CA ASP A 208 -0.93 -1.50 -20.21
C ASP A 208 0.54 -1.89 -19.96
N HIS A 209 1.17 -1.22 -18.99
CA HIS A 209 2.55 -1.53 -18.62
C HIS A 209 2.69 -2.96 -18.07
N ILE A 210 1.76 -3.38 -17.20
CA ILE A 210 1.71 -4.74 -16.68
C ILE A 210 1.49 -5.76 -17.82
N ALA A 211 0.56 -5.50 -18.73
CA ALA A 211 0.28 -6.38 -19.83
C ALA A 211 1.48 -6.59 -20.77
N LYS A 212 2.27 -5.53 -21.01
CA LYS A 212 3.48 -5.60 -21.86
C LYS A 212 4.68 -6.24 -21.15
N ALA A 213 4.68 -6.29 -19.82
CA ALA A 213 5.76 -6.83 -19.01
C ALA A 213 5.56 -8.31 -18.62
N ALA A 214 4.39 -8.88 -18.88
CA ALA A 214 3.96 -10.25 -18.52
C ALA A 214 4.59 -11.39 -19.41
#